data_085fd4b51ffed092d6823ef06c8fac92
#
_entry.id   085fd4b51ffed092d6823ef06c8fac92
#
_cell.length_a   1.000
_cell.length_b   1.000
_cell.length_c   1.000
_cell.angle_alpha   90.00
_cell.angle_beta   90.00
_cell.angle_gamma   90.00
#
_symmetry.space_group_name_H-M   'P 1'
#
loop_
_entity.id
_entity.type
_entity.pdbx_description
1 polymer ?
#
loop_
_entity_poly.entity_id
_entity_poly.type
_entity_poly.pdbx_seq_one_letter_code
_entity_poly.pdbx_strand_id
1 'polypeptide(L)'
;KILYGVQGTGNGHLTRARAMARALARYPQVQVDWLFSGRTREDFFDMEGFGAWQWRRGLSFATRAGRVRPLATLRQLAPGEFLRDMRELDLDPYDRVVSDFEPVTAWAARRQRRDCIGLGHQYALVPGVPRSRRNLLGSLVLRACAPVGTRIGLHWHHFGHPLLPPIVDADARPAGGPARASPREALVYLPFEDPERVIALLRAIPGWRFAMFGPGLIAEQRGNVATHPVGRATFVAALERASHIVCNCGFEL
;
A
#
# COMPACT_ATOMS: atom_id res chain seq x y z
N LYS A 1 12.27 -15.79 14.37
CA LYS A 1 12.19 -15.50 12.93
C LYS A 1 10.76 -15.15 12.54
N ILE A 2 10.56 -14.13 11.68
CA ILE A 2 9.25 -13.63 11.28
C ILE A 2 9.08 -13.82 9.76
N LEU A 3 7.91 -14.33 9.34
CA LEU A 3 7.45 -14.16 7.96
C LEU A 3 6.56 -12.93 7.89
N TYR A 4 6.86 -11.97 7.02
CA TYR A 4 6.09 -10.75 6.83
C TYR A 4 5.55 -10.70 5.40
N GLY A 5 4.25 -10.99 5.25
CA GLY A 5 3.54 -10.90 3.97
C GLY A 5 3.02 -9.48 3.71
N VAL A 6 3.23 -8.97 2.49
CA VAL A 6 2.87 -7.61 2.08
C VAL A 6 2.05 -7.63 0.81
N GLN A 7 0.86 -7.03 0.86
CA GLN A 7 0.01 -6.87 -0.31
C GLN A 7 0.56 -5.75 -1.22
N GLY A 8 0.94 -6.11 -2.43
CA GLY A 8 1.56 -5.20 -3.39
C GLY A 8 0.59 -4.42 -4.28
N THR A 9 -0.72 -4.59 -4.15
CA THR A 9 -1.68 -3.92 -5.04
C THR A 9 -1.63 -2.39 -4.93
N GLY A 10 -1.29 -1.86 -3.75
CA GLY A 10 -1.15 -0.42 -3.50
C GLY A 10 0.25 -0.06 -2.99
N ASN A 11 0.75 1.12 -3.36
CA ASN A 11 2.08 1.59 -2.93
C ASN A 11 2.14 1.93 -1.43
N GLY A 12 1.00 2.19 -0.78
CA GLY A 12 0.93 2.42 0.66
C GLY A 12 1.43 1.23 1.48
N HIS A 13 1.06 0.00 1.09
CA HIS A 13 1.59 -1.21 1.74
C HIS A 13 3.12 -1.32 1.62
N LEU A 14 3.69 -0.96 0.45
CA LEU A 14 5.14 -0.95 0.26
C LEU A 14 5.82 0.13 1.12
N THR A 15 5.22 1.31 1.20
CA THR A 15 5.73 2.41 2.04
C THR A 15 5.77 1.99 3.50
N ARG A 16 4.68 1.40 4.00
CA ARG A 16 4.60 0.86 5.37
C ARG A 16 5.61 -0.26 5.59
N ALA A 17 5.72 -1.20 4.67
CA ALA A 17 6.69 -2.30 4.76
C ALA A 17 8.13 -1.79 4.86
N ARG A 18 8.49 -0.76 4.09
CA ARG A 18 9.84 -0.13 4.18
C ARG A 18 10.08 0.52 5.55
N ALA A 19 9.09 1.21 6.11
CA ALA A 19 9.19 1.75 7.47
C ALA A 19 9.37 0.64 8.50
N MET A 20 8.60 -0.45 8.37
CA MET A 20 8.74 -1.63 9.23
C MET A 20 10.08 -2.32 9.08
N ALA A 21 10.60 -2.46 7.85
CA ALA A 21 11.92 -3.06 7.61
C ALA A 21 13.03 -2.27 8.33
N ARG A 22 13.01 -0.94 8.22
CA ARG A 22 13.96 -0.08 8.94
C ARG A 22 13.80 -0.18 10.45
N ALA A 23 12.58 -0.19 10.95
CA ALA A 23 12.33 -0.30 12.37
C ALA A 23 12.80 -1.66 12.92
N LEU A 24 12.51 -2.75 12.23
CA LEU A 24 12.90 -4.10 12.64
C LEU A 24 14.41 -4.35 12.52
N ALA A 25 15.10 -3.71 11.57
CA ALA A 25 16.55 -3.80 11.44
C ALA A 25 17.32 -3.26 12.67
N ARG A 26 16.68 -2.47 13.53
CA ARG A 26 17.24 -2.00 14.82
C ARG A 26 17.31 -3.11 15.87
N TYR A 27 16.71 -4.25 15.62
CA TYR A 27 16.68 -5.39 16.53
C TYR A 27 17.44 -6.58 15.93
N PRO A 28 18.75 -6.74 16.18
CA PRO A 28 19.60 -7.76 15.55
C PRO A 28 19.12 -9.20 15.79
N GLN A 29 18.39 -9.43 16.88
CA GLN A 29 17.79 -10.73 17.22
C GLN A 29 16.55 -11.06 16.38
N VAL A 30 16.00 -10.11 15.61
CA VAL A 30 14.81 -10.29 14.79
C VAL A 30 15.21 -10.53 13.35
N GLN A 31 14.96 -11.72 12.84
CA GLN A 31 15.13 -12.05 11.42
C GLN A 31 13.77 -11.97 10.73
N VAL A 32 13.70 -11.30 9.60
CA VAL A 32 12.46 -11.13 8.83
C VAL A 32 12.66 -11.62 7.41
N ASP A 33 11.84 -12.59 7.01
CA ASP A 33 11.69 -12.99 5.62
C ASP A 33 10.45 -12.28 5.06
N TRP A 34 10.63 -11.62 3.92
CA TRP A 34 9.58 -10.84 3.27
C TRP A 34 8.93 -11.62 2.15
N LEU A 35 7.60 -11.57 2.08
CA LEU A 35 6.81 -12.12 0.99
C LEU A 35 5.93 -11.02 0.41
N PHE A 36 6.01 -10.81 -0.89
CA PHE A 36 5.19 -9.83 -1.61
C PHE A 36 4.29 -10.51 -2.62
N SER A 37 3.04 -10.04 -2.72
CA SER A 37 2.07 -10.54 -3.69
C SER A 37 1.18 -9.43 -4.26
N GLY A 38 0.29 -9.77 -5.20
CA GLY A 38 -0.76 -8.87 -5.68
C GLY A 38 -0.40 -8.01 -6.89
N ARG A 39 0.83 -8.07 -7.38
CA ARG A 39 1.29 -7.52 -8.68
C ARG A 39 2.39 -8.40 -9.27
N THR A 40 2.78 -8.13 -10.52
CA THR A 40 3.91 -8.85 -11.13
C THR A 40 5.20 -8.53 -10.40
N ARG A 41 6.18 -9.42 -10.50
CA ARG A 41 7.46 -9.23 -9.80
C ARG A 41 8.20 -7.98 -10.28
N GLU A 42 8.09 -7.69 -11.55
CA GLU A 42 8.76 -6.59 -12.25
C GLU A 42 8.17 -5.22 -11.87
N ASP A 43 6.93 -5.20 -11.40
CA ASP A 43 6.26 -3.96 -10.97
C ASP A 43 6.64 -3.51 -9.56
N PHE A 44 7.41 -4.33 -8.82
CA PHE A 44 7.95 -3.91 -7.53
C PHE A 44 9.20 -3.05 -7.73
N PHE A 45 9.29 -1.94 -7.04
CA PHE A 45 10.38 -0.97 -7.13
C PHE A 45 10.94 -0.63 -5.74
N ASP A 46 12.19 -0.15 -5.69
CA ASP A 46 12.90 0.21 -4.45
C ASP A 46 12.83 -0.92 -3.40
N MET A 47 13.19 -2.15 -3.83
CA MET A 47 13.08 -3.36 -3.02
C MET A 47 14.36 -3.74 -2.27
N GLU A 48 15.44 -2.97 -2.42
CA GLU A 48 16.79 -3.25 -1.90
C GLU A 48 16.79 -3.39 -0.37
N GLY A 49 15.93 -2.61 0.31
CA GLY A 49 15.82 -2.61 1.77
C GLY A 49 15.23 -3.89 2.37
N PHE A 50 14.73 -4.81 1.54
CA PHE A 50 14.15 -6.07 1.99
C PHE A 50 15.11 -7.26 1.85
N GLY A 51 16.27 -7.08 1.24
CA GLY A 51 17.21 -8.18 0.96
C GLY A 51 16.62 -9.23 0.01
N ALA A 52 16.81 -10.50 0.34
CA ALA A 52 16.17 -11.58 -0.38
C ALA A 52 14.68 -11.66 0.02
N TRP A 53 13.79 -11.48 -0.96
CA TRP A 53 12.35 -11.54 -0.73
C TRP A 53 11.68 -12.55 -1.65
N GLN A 54 10.57 -13.12 -1.18
CA GLN A 54 9.76 -14.07 -1.91
C GLN A 54 8.66 -13.33 -2.68
N TRP A 55 8.36 -13.81 -3.88
CA TRP A 55 7.22 -13.35 -4.65
C TRP A 55 6.18 -14.47 -4.77
N ARG A 56 4.92 -14.08 -4.67
CA ARG A 56 3.75 -14.90 -5.00
C ARG A 56 2.78 -14.06 -5.80
N ARG A 57 1.98 -14.70 -6.65
CA ARG A 57 0.96 -13.99 -7.42
C ARG A 57 -0.09 -13.37 -6.51
N GLY A 58 -0.56 -14.12 -5.52
CA GLY A 58 -1.59 -13.66 -4.57
C GLY A 58 -2.93 -13.37 -5.23
N LEU A 59 -3.73 -12.55 -4.53
CA LEU A 59 -4.99 -12.03 -5.04
C LEU A 59 -4.84 -10.55 -5.34
N SER A 60 -5.30 -10.10 -6.51
CA SER A 60 -5.38 -8.68 -6.85
C SER A 60 -6.76 -8.32 -7.36
N PHE A 61 -7.11 -7.03 -7.25
CA PHE A 61 -8.38 -6.51 -7.73
C PHE A 61 -8.12 -5.65 -8.96
N ALA A 62 -8.79 -5.98 -10.08
CA ALA A 62 -8.77 -5.12 -11.25
C ALA A 62 -9.56 -3.85 -10.95
N THR A 63 -8.86 -2.71 -10.96
CA THR A 63 -9.47 -1.39 -10.77
C THR A 63 -9.35 -0.58 -12.06
N ARG A 64 -10.39 0.18 -12.40
CA ARG A 64 -10.36 1.17 -13.48
C ARG A 64 -11.23 2.36 -13.11
N ALA A 65 -10.68 3.57 -13.25
CA ALA A 65 -11.36 4.81 -12.90
C ALA A 65 -11.95 4.78 -11.46
N GLY A 66 -11.16 4.37 -10.47
CA GLY A 66 -11.55 4.32 -9.06
C GLY A 66 -12.55 3.23 -8.68
N ARG A 67 -12.93 2.33 -9.60
CA ARG A 67 -13.92 1.26 -9.36
C ARG A 67 -13.33 -0.12 -9.57
N VAL A 68 -13.60 -1.02 -8.63
CA VAL A 68 -13.30 -2.45 -8.81
C VAL A 68 -14.20 -2.99 -9.93
N ARG A 69 -13.60 -3.70 -10.88
CA ARG A 69 -14.30 -4.37 -11.98
C ARG A 69 -14.44 -5.86 -11.69
N PRO A 70 -15.63 -6.33 -11.25
CA PRO A 70 -15.79 -7.70 -10.78
C PRO A 70 -15.42 -8.76 -11.82
N LEU A 71 -15.88 -8.58 -13.07
CA LEU A 71 -15.58 -9.53 -14.15
C LEU A 71 -14.09 -9.55 -14.53
N ALA A 72 -13.43 -8.38 -14.56
CA ALA A 72 -12.01 -8.29 -14.84
C ALA A 72 -11.20 -8.87 -13.67
N THR A 73 -11.60 -8.60 -12.43
CA THR A 73 -11.04 -9.21 -11.23
C THR A 73 -11.15 -10.74 -11.30
N LEU A 74 -12.33 -11.26 -11.62
CA LEU A 74 -12.58 -12.71 -11.71
C LEU A 74 -11.69 -13.37 -12.79
N ARG A 75 -11.47 -12.70 -13.94
CA ARG A 75 -10.57 -13.18 -15.00
C ARG A 75 -9.08 -13.13 -14.61
N GLN A 76 -8.69 -12.18 -13.76
CA GLN A 76 -7.32 -12.05 -13.27
C GLN A 76 -7.05 -12.95 -12.04
N LEU A 77 -8.10 -13.37 -11.33
CA LEU A 77 -7.97 -14.34 -10.27
C LEU A 77 -7.48 -15.66 -10.86
N ALA A 78 -6.36 -16.14 -10.38
CA ALA A 78 -5.84 -17.47 -10.66
C ALA A 78 -6.00 -18.35 -9.42
N PRO A 79 -7.22 -18.83 -9.13
CA PRO A 79 -7.50 -19.53 -7.87
C PRO A 79 -6.64 -20.78 -7.69
N GLY A 80 -6.28 -21.44 -8.77
CA GLY A 80 -5.38 -22.60 -8.73
C GLY A 80 -3.97 -22.23 -8.27
N GLU A 81 -3.42 -21.13 -8.79
CA GLU A 81 -2.10 -20.63 -8.36
C GLU A 81 -2.13 -20.14 -6.91
N PHE A 82 -3.15 -19.38 -6.53
CA PHE A 82 -3.32 -18.94 -5.16
C PHE A 82 -3.40 -20.12 -4.17
N LEU A 83 -4.17 -21.15 -4.50
CA LEU A 83 -4.28 -22.35 -3.67
C LEU A 83 -2.97 -23.12 -3.61
N ARG A 84 -2.21 -23.18 -4.70
CA ARG A 84 -0.88 -23.77 -4.72
C ARG A 84 0.07 -22.98 -3.84
N ASP A 85 0.19 -21.67 -4.05
CA ASP A 85 1.06 -20.78 -3.28
C ASP A 85 0.78 -20.87 -1.78
N MET A 86 -0.51 -20.89 -1.38
CA MET A 86 -0.93 -21.05 0.00
C MET A 86 -0.56 -22.44 0.59
N ARG A 87 -0.61 -23.50 -0.24
CA ARG A 87 -0.27 -24.87 0.21
C ARG A 87 1.22 -25.10 0.31
N GLU A 88 1.99 -24.52 -0.59
CA GLU A 88 3.45 -24.67 -0.66
C GLU A 88 4.20 -23.76 0.32
N LEU A 89 3.54 -22.73 0.85
CA LEU A 89 4.15 -21.86 1.84
C LEU A 89 4.30 -22.58 3.17
N ASP A 90 5.52 -22.98 3.48
CA ASP A 90 5.88 -23.58 4.75
C ASP A 90 6.07 -22.51 5.83
N LEU A 91 5.38 -22.66 6.96
CA LEU A 91 5.45 -21.74 8.09
C LEU A 91 6.22 -22.29 9.29
N ASP A 92 6.68 -23.51 9.24
CA ASP A 92 7.41 -24.15 10.36
C ASP A 92 8.69 -23.41 10.75
N PRO A 93 9.47 -22.79 9.80
CA PRO A 93 10.67 -22.05 10.14
C PRO A 93 10.44 -20.74 10.90
N TYR A 94 9.17 -20.30 11.06
CA TYR A 94 8.84 -18.98 11.58
C TYR A 94 8.18 -19.05 12.96
N ASP A 95 8.67 -18.23 13.89
CA ASP A 95 8.08 -18.06 15.22
C ASP A 95 6.81 -17.20 15.17
N ARG A 96 6.75 -16.25 14.22
CA ARG A 96 5.62 -15.34 14.03
C ARG A 96 5.32 -15.14 12.54
N VAL A 97 4.06 -14.96 12.25
CA VAL A 97 3.55 -14.67 10.91
C VAL A 97 2.80 -13.34 10.95
N VAL A 98 3.17 -12.43 10.09
CA VAL A 98 2.53 -11.11 9.95
C VAL A 98 1.99 -10.97 8.54
N SER A 99 0.77 -10.47 8.41
CA SER A 99 0.15 -10.16 7.13
C SER A 99 -0.24 -8.68 7.08
N ASP A 100 0.42 -7.92 6.23
CA ASP A 100 -0.02 -6.60 5.82
C ASP A 100 -1.08 -6.75 4.70
N PHE A 101 -2.24 -7.26 5.11
CA PHE A 101 -3.37 -7.57 4.24
C PHE A 101 -3.02 -8.52 3.08
N GLU A 102 -1.99 -9.35 3.24
CA GLU A 102 -1.48 -10.26 2.22
C GLU A 102 -2.18 -11.62 2.31
N PRO A 103 -2.91 -12.05 1.26
CA PRO A 103 -3.80 -13.20 1.33
C PRO A 103 -3.08 -14.55 1.44
N VAL A 104 -1.95 -14.74 0.74
CA VAL A 104 -1.26 -16.04 0.71
C VAL A 104 -0.76 -16.40 2.10
N THR A 105 -0.08 -15.46 2.76
CA THR A 105 0.43 -15.63 4.13
C THR A 105 -0.70 -15.86 5.13
N ALA A 106 -1.77 -15.05 5.05
CA ALA A 106 -2.90 -15.15 5.97
C ALA A 106 -3.64 -16.49 5.84
N TRP A 107 -3.90 -16.93 4.61
CA TRP A 107 -4.57 -18.22 4.37
C TRP A 107 -3.67 -19.44 4.65
N ALA A 108 -2.37 -19.34 4.38
CA ALA A 108 -1.41 -20.40 4.76
C ALA A 108 -1.37 -20.56 6.28
N ALA A 109 -1.34 -19.45 7.04
CA ALA A 109 -1.38 -19.47 8.49
C ALA A 109 -2.67 -20.13 9.01
N ARG A 110 -3.83 -19.71 8.46
CA ARG A 110 -5.11 -20.33 8.81
C ARG A 110 -5.15 -21.84 8.54
N ARG A 111 -4.63 -22.27 7.38
CA ARG A 111 -4.57 -23.68 6.99
C ARG A 111 -3.70 -24.49 7.95
N GLN A 112 -2.53 -23.95 8.33
CA GLN A 112 -1.57 -24.60 9.22
C GLN A 112 -1.87 -24.37 10.71
N ARG A 113 -3.03 -23.74 11.04
CA ARG A 113 -3.46 -23.44 12.41
C ARG A 113 -2.43 -22.62 13.19
N ARG A 114 -1.70 -21.76 12.49
CA ARG A 114 -0.76 -20.80 13.08
C ARG A 114 -1.45 -19.46 13.29
N ASP A 115 -1.13 -18.78 14.40
CA ASP A 115 -1.60 -17.39 14.57
C ASP A 115 -0.92 -16.48 13.56
N CYS A 116 -1.72 -15.59 12.96
CA CYS A 116 -1.27 -14.58 12.03
C CYS A 116 -1.68 -13.21 12.55
N ILE A 117 -0.72 -12.32 12.66
CA ILE A 117 -0.92 -10.94 13.07
C ILE A 117 -1.23 -10.11 11.82
N GLY A 118 -2.45 -9.61 11.70
CA GLY A 118 -2.84 -8.68 10.66
C GLY A 118 -2.47 -7.25 11.04
N LEU A 119 -1.71 -6.56 10.20
CA LEU A 119 -1.33 -5.17 10.38
C LEU A 119 -1.85 -4.33 9.22
N GLY A 120 -2.59 -3.26 9.48
CA GLY A 120 -3.03 -2.33 8.45
C GLY A 120 -4.36 -1.66 8.72
N HIS A 121 -4.72 -0.70 7.88
CA HIS A 121 -5.97 0.05 8.01
C HIS A 121 -7.23 -0.81 7.75
N GLN A 122 -7.11 -1.87 6.96
CA GLN A 122 -8.22 -2.80 6.72
C GLN A 122 -8.67 -3.50 8.01
N TYR A 123 -7.74 -3.72 8.94
CA TYR A 123 -8.02 -4.32 10.24
C TYR A 123 -8.58 -3.32 11.28
N ALA A 124 -8.56 -2.02 10.96
CA ALA A 124 -9.22 -0.98 11.77
C ALA A 124 -10.74 -0.90 11.51
N LEU A 125 -11.27 -1.60 10.50
CA LEU A 125 -12.70 -1.59 10.18
C LEU A 125 -13.51 -2.46 11.15
N VAL A 126 -13.51 -2.07 12.42
CA VAL A 126 -14.28 -2.69 13.50
C VAL A 126 -15.65 -2.00 13.69
N PRO A 127 -16.64 -2.60 14.39
CA PRO A 127 -17.87 -1.93 14.72
C PRO A 127 -17.62 -0.60 15.46
N GLY A 128 -18.31 0.48 15.10
CA GLY A 128 -18.12 1.81 15.68
C GLY A 128 -17.18 2.73 14.90
N VAL A 129 -16.28 2.19 14.07
CA VAL A 129 -15.49 3.00 13.14
C VAL A 129 -16.36 3.43 11.96
N PRO A 130 -16.41 4.73 11.61
CA PRO A 130 -17.21 5.22 10.49
C PRO A 130 -16.84 4.53 9.18
N ARG A 131 -17.86 4.10 8.45
CA ARG A 131 -17.70 3.46 7.14
C ARG A 131 -18.90 3.73 6.25
N SER A 132 -18.71 3.70 4.94
CA SER A 132 -19.81 3.84 4.00
C SER A 132 -20.79 2.68 4.17
N ARG A 133 -22.07 3.00 4.45
CA ARG A 133 -23.15 2.00 4.57
C ARG A 133 -23.39 1.19 3.29
N ARG A 134 -22.95 1.69 2.14
CA ARG A 134 -23.13 1.03 0.83
C ARG A 134 -22.21 -0.19 0.61
N ASN A 135 -21.34 -0.54 1.56
CA ASN A 135 -20.29 -1.53 1.29
C ASN A 135 -20.21 -2.67 2.32
N LEU A 136 -21.36 -3.20 2.76
CA LEU A 136 -21.40 -4.38 3.65
C LEU A 136 -20.75 -5.61 3.01
N LEU A 137 -21.02 -5.84 1.71
CA LEU A 137 -20.36 -6.90 0.93
C LEU A 137 -18.83 -6.68 0.87
N GLY A 138 -18.40 -5.45 0.64
CA GLY A 138 -16.97 -5.10 0.63
C GLY A 138 -16.28 -5.41 1.96
N SER A 139 -16.96 -5.17 3.09
CA SER A 139 -16.42 -5.51 4.41
C SER A 139 -16.26 -7.02 4.62
N LEU A 140 -17.18 -7.82 4.08
CA LEU A 140 -17.10 -9.28 4.13
C LEU A 140 -15.96 -9.80 3.25
N VAL A 141 -15.85 -9.27 2.03
CA VAL A 141 -14.76 -9.59 1.09
C VAL A 141 -13.41 -9.23 1.69
N LEU A 142 -13.27 -8.06 2.32
CA LEU A 142 -12.03 -7.65 2.98
C LEU A 142 -11.64 -8.61 4.11
N ARG A 143 -12.60 -9.05 4.93
CA ARG A 143 -12.33 -10.02 6.00
C ARG A 143 -11.95 -11.40 5.48
N ALA A 144 -12.53 -11.81 4.35
CA ALA A 144 -12.23 -13.08 3.71
C ALA A 144 -10.93 -13.04 2.91
N CYS A 145 -10.50 -11.86 2.45
CA CYS A 145 -9.29 -11.71 1.64
C CYS A 145 -8.03 -12.12 2.41
N ALA A 146 -7.85 -11.61 3.63
CA ALA A 146 -6.70 -11.92 4.47
C ALA A 146 -7.16 -12.19 5.92
N PRO A 147 -7.62 -13.43 6.23
CA PRO A 147 -8.11 -13.78 7.55
C PRO A 147 -6.95 -13.92 8.53
N VAL A 148 -7.05 -13.25 9.69
CA VAL A 148 -6.02 -13.25 10.73
C VAL A 148 -6.64 -13.48 12.10
N GLY A 149 -5.87 -14.05 13.03
CA GLY A 149 -6.26 -14.24 14.42
C GLY A 149 -6.14 -12.95 15.22
N THR A 150 -4.96 -12.37 15.24
CA THR A 150 -4.65 -11.11 15.93
C THR A 150 -4.72 -9.93 14.96
N ARG A 151 -5.27 -8.79 15.38
CA ARG A 151 -5.44 -7.62 14.52
C ARG A 151 -4.80 -6.39 15.13
N ILE A 152 -3.94 -5.73 14.36
CA ILE A 152 -3.39 -4.42 14.66
C ILE A 152 -3.94 -3.45 13.61
N GLY A 153 -5.05 -2.79 13.94
CA GLY A 153 -5.69 -1.81 13.08
C GLY A 153 -4.96 -0.47 13.11
N LEU A 154 -4.74 0.13 11.94
CA LEU A 154 -4.12 1.45 11.81
C LEU A 154 -5.17 2.45 11.37
N HIS A 155 -5.30 3.58 12.10
CA HIS A 155 -6.22 4.65 11.73
C HIS A 155 -5.77 6.00 12.31
N TRP A 156 -6.16 7.10 11.65
CA TRP A 156 -5.89 8.47 12.10
C TRP A 156 -6.57 8.81 13.45
N HIS A 157 -7.69 8.15 13.77
CA HIS A 157 -8.42 8.31 15.02
C HIS A 157 -8.79 6.95 15.59
N HIS A 158 -8.72 6.79 16.90
CA HIS A 158 -8.92 5.49 17.55
C HIS A 158 -10.41 5.11 17.75
N PHE A 159 -11.37 6.06 17.70
CA PHE A 159 -12.82 5.83 17.88
C PHE A 159 -13.17 5.02 19.15
N GLY A 160 -12.36 5.13 20.21
CA GLY A 160 -12.52 4.33 21.43
C GLY A 160 -12.04 2.87 21.31
N HIS A 161 -11.38 2.48 20.23
CA HIS A 161 -10.81 1.14 20.00
C HIS A 161 -9.29 1.16 20.15
N PRO A 162 -8.64 0.00 20.39
CA PRO A 162 -7.18 -0.12 20.45
C PRO A 162 -6.57 -0.06 19.02
N LEU A 163 -6.74 1.06 18.35
CA LEU A 163 -6.17 1.34 17.03
C LEU A 163 -4.89 2.16 17.18
N LEU A 164 -3.89 1.83 16.39
CA LEU A 164 -2.64 2.58 16.32
C LEU A 164 -2.71 3.64 15.22
N PRO A 165 -1.92 4.72 15.32
CA PRO A 165 -1.80 5.69 14.23
C PRO A 165 -1.17 5.03 12.98
N PRO A 166 -1.32 5.63 11.79
CA PRO A 166 -0.62 5.20 10.60
C PRO A 166 0.90 5.15 10.81
N ILE A 167 1.53 4.11 10.25
CA ILE A 167 2.98 3.97 10.32
C ILE A 167 3.60 4.89 9.28
N VAL A 168 4.32 5.89 9.74
CA VAL A 168 5.09 6.82 8.91
C VAL A 168 6.57 6.56 9.06
N ASP A 169 7.31 6.79 8.00
CA ASP A 169 8.75 6.66 7.97
C ASP A 169 9.40 7.92 8.55
N ALA A 170 9.65 7.91 9.86
CA ALA A 170 10.26 9.04 10.55
C ALA A 170 11.68 9.37 10.04
N ASP A 171 12.40 8.36 9.55
CA ASP A 171 13.78 8.52 9.04
C ASP A 171 13.79 9.04 7.58
N ALA A 172 12.63 9.09 6.92
CA ALA A 172 12.49 9.68 5.59
C ALA A 172 12.43 11.22 5.62
N ARG A 173 12.49 11.84 6.80
CA ARG A 173 12.59 13.30 6.89
C ARG A 173 13.95 13.79 6.39
N PRO A 174 13.98 14.79 5.52
CA PRO A 174 15.24 15.43 5.12
C PRO A 174 15.97 15.96 6.34
N ALA A 175 17.29 15.79 6.37
CA ALA A 175 18.14 16.30 7.45
C ALA A 175 18.14 17.83 7.61
N GLY A 176 17.53 18.57 6.66
CA GLY A 176 17.50 20.04 6.62
C GLY A 176 16.20 20.69 7.12
N GLY A 177 15.25 19.93 7.71
CA GLY A 177 13.91 20.46 8.03
C GLY A 177 13.00 20.56 6.80
N PRO A 178 11.74 21.02 6.95
CA PRO A 178 10.84 21.15 5.82
C PRO A 178 11.39 22.16 4.81
N ALA A 179 11.59 21.70 3.57
CA ALA A 179 11.89 22.59 2.47
C ALA A 179 10.81 23.70 2.43
N ARG A 180 11.22 24.93 2.14
CA ARG A 180 10.26 26.02 2.04
C ARG A 180 9.29 25.71 0.90
N ALA A 181 8.04 25.39 1.26
CA ALA A 181 7.01 25.05 0.26
C ALA A 181 6.91 26.18 -0.78
N SER A 182 6.94 25.81 -2.05
CA SER A 182 6.78 26.77 -3.15
C SER A 182 5.32 27.21 -3.19
N PRO A 183 5.03 28.51 -3.10
CA PRO A 183 3.66 28.99 -3.22
C PRO A 183 3.04 28.50 -4.53
N ARG A 184 1.80 27.98 -4.47
CA ARG A 184 1.06 27.50 -5.65
C ARG A 184 1.74 26.33 -6.40
N GLU A 185 2.46 25.47 -5.68
CA GLU A 185 2.91 24.18 -6.18
C GLU A 185 2.15 23.06 -5.48
N ALA A 186 1.52 22.18 -6.25
CA ALA A 186 0.75 21.05 -5.72
C ALA A 186 1.30 19.73 -6.24
N LEU A 187 1.46 18.76 -5.31
CA LEU A 187 1.66 17.36 -5.63
C LEU A 187 0.31 16.72 -5.95
N VAL A 188 0.22 15.99 -7.05
CA VAL A 188 -0.98 15.27 -7.46
C VAL A 188 -0.69 13.78 -7.54
N TYR A 189 -1.41 13.00 -6.73
CA TYR A 189 -1.31 11.55 -6.72
C TYR A 189 -2.70 10.91 -6.72
N LEU A 190 -3.20 10.63 -7.93
CA LEU A 190 -4.52 10.08 -8.20
C LEU A 190 -4.40 8.81 -9.05
N PRO A 191 -3.80 7.72 -8.52
CA PRO A 191 -3.44 6.53 -9.30
C PRO A 191 -4.63 5.74 -9.84
N PHE A 192 -5.84 6.03 -9.36
CA PHE A 192 -7.07 5.35 -9.77
C PHE A 192 -7.88 6.15 -10.80
N GLU A 193 -7.53 7.40 -11.02
CA GLU A 193 -8.23 8.28 -11.95
C GLU A 193 -7.66 8.17 -13.37
N ASP A 194 -8.43 8.65 -14.35
CA ASP A 194 -7.97 8.78 -15.74
C ASP A 194 -6.97 9.95 -15.82
N PRO A 195 -5.69 9.69 -16.13
CA PRO A 195 -4.66 10.72 -16.08
C PRO A 195 -4.90 11.86 -17.08
N GLU A 196 -5.42 11.58 -18.26
CA GLU A 196 -5.66 12.59 -19.28
C GLU A 196 -6.75 13.58 -18.84
N ARG A 197 -7.80 13.07 -18.20
CA ARG A 197 -8.85 13.92 -17.63
C ARG A 197 -8.33 14.77 -16.49
N VAL A 198 -7.51 14.20 -15.61
CA VAL A 198 -6.89 14.94 -14.50
C VAL A 198 -5.99 16.05 -15.04
N ILE A 199 -5.11 15.75 -16.00
CA ILE A 199 -4.22 16.73 -16.62
C ILE A 199 -5.02 17.88 -17.26
N ALA A 200 -6.09 17.55 -17.99
CA ALA A 200 -6.94 18.57 -18.62
C ALA A 200 -7.56 19.53 -17.58
N LEU A 201 -8.04 18.99 -16.45
CA LEU A 201 -8.58 19.80 -15.35
C LEU A 201 -7.51 20.69 -14.69
N LEU A 202 -6.33 20.14 -14.42
CA LEU A 202 -5.23 20.86 -13.77
C LEU A 202 -4.70 22.00 -14.66
N ARG A 203 -4.61 21.77 -15.97
CA ARG A 203 -4.19 22.80 -16.94
C ARG A 203 -5.13 24.00 -16.99
N ALA A 204 -6.38 23.81 -16.65
CA ALA A 204 -7.37 24.89 -16.59
C ALA A 204 -7.23 25.80 -15.35
N ILE A 205 -6.32 25.48 -14.40
CA ILE A 205 -6.12 26.25 -13.17
C ILE A 205 -4.90 27.18 -13.35
N PRO A 206 -5.09 28.46 -13.61
CA PRO A 206 -3.98 29.38 -13.87
C PRO A 206 -3.20 29.69 -12.58
N GLY A 207 -1.92 29.96 -12.74
CA GLY A 207 -1.04 30.41 -11.65
C GLY A 207 -0.62 29.29 -10.69
N TRP A 208 -0.99 28.02 -10.97
CA TRP A 208 -0.52 26.84 -10.23
C TRP A 208 0.46 26.02 -11.07
N ARG A 209 1.39 25.35 -10.39
CA ARG A 209 2.23 24.28 -10.93
C ARG A 209 1.86 22.96 -10.27
N PHE A 210 1.77 21.91 -11.07
CA PHE A 210 1.39 20.59 -10.61
C PHE A 210 2.49 19.58 -10.92
N ALA A 211 2.92 18.82 -9.92
CA ALA A 211 3.75 17.63 -10.08
C ALA A 211 2.84 16.40 -9.94
N MET A 212 2.50 15.75 -11.06
CA MET A 212 1.58 14.62 -11.10
C MET A 212 2.35 13.32 -11.23
N PHE A 213 2.10 12.39 -10.30
CA PHE A 213 2.68 11.05 -10.27
C PHE A 213 1.62 9.98 -10.49
N GLY A 214 1.95 8.94 -11.24
CA GLY A 214 1.02 7.84 -11.47
C GLY A 214 1.59 6.68 -12.27
N PRO A 215 0.95 5.49 -12.18
CA PRO A 215 1.31 4.34 -13.01
C PRO A 215 1.14 4.69 -14.50
N GLY A 216 2.11 4.28 -15.32
CA GLY A 216 2.07 4.50 -16.77
C GLY A 216 2.36 5.92 -17.24
N LEU A 217 2.57 6.87 -16.31
CA LEU A 217 3.04 8.21 -16.68
C LEU A 217 4.53 8.19 -17.01
N ILE A 218 4.93 9.03 -17.94
CA ILE A 218 6.31 9.32 -18.28
C ILE A 218 6.68 10.74 -17.77
N ALA A 219 7.98 11.01 -17.66
CA ALA A 219 8.47 12.34 -17.31
C ALA A 219 8.24 13.29 -18.49
N GLU A 220 7.27 14.19 -18.39
CA GLU A 220 6.88 15.12 -19.44
C GLU A 220 6.33 16.43 -18.84
N GLN A 221 6.57 17.56 -19.51
CA GLN A 221 5.98 18.84 -19.15
C GLN A 221 4.80 19.15 -20.07
N ARG A 222 3.61 19.27 -19.51
CA ARG A 222 2.35 19.53 -20.22
C ARG A 222 1.69 20.82 -19.72
N GLY A 223 2.20 21.95 -20.17
CA GLY A 223 1.79 23.28 -19.68
C GLY A 223 2.25 23.48 -18.24
N ASN A 224 1.32 23.73 -17.32
CA ASN A 224 1.60 23.89 -15.89
C ASN A 224 1.61 22.56 -15.11
N VAL A 225 1.52 21.41 -15.80
CA VAL A 225 1.55 20.06 -15.21
C VAL A 225 2.82 19.34 -15.64
N ALA A 226 3.69 18.99 -14.69
CA ALA A 226 4.79 18.07 -14.89
C ALA A 226 4.33 16.66 -14.49
N THR A 227 4.38 15.70 -15.43
CA THR A 227 4.07 14.30 -15.14
C THR A 227 5.34 13.53 -14.81
N HIS A 228 5.21 12.53 -13.93
CA HIS A 228 6.33 11.70 -13.49
C HIS A 228 5.90 10.24 -13.39
N PRO A 229 6.77 9.29 -13.72
CA PRO A 229 6.55 7.88 -13.42
C PRO A 229 6.55 7.67 -11.89
N VAL A 230 6.08 6.51 -11.46
CA VAL A 230 6.16 6.12 -10.06
C VAL A 230 7.63 5.94 -9.68
N GLY A 231 8.08 6.68 -8.65
CA GLY A 231 9.44 6.61 -8.14
C GLY A 231 9.53 7.37 -6.81
N ARG A 232 10.14 6.73 -5.80
CA ARG A 232 10.12 7.26 -4.43
C ARG A 232 10.90 8.57 -4.29
N ALA A 233 12.13 8.62 -4.79
CA ALA A 233 13.01 9.79 -4.59
C ALA A 233 12.40 11.07 -5.20
N THR A 234 11.92 11.00 -6.43
CA THR A 234 11.28 12.11 -7.12
C THR A 234 9.96 12.52 -6.46
N PHE A 235 9.18 11.53 -5.98
CA PHE A 235 7.92 11.77 -5.28
C PHE A 235 8.16 12.49 -3.95
N VAL A 236 9.10 12.02 -3.12
CA VAL A 236 9.45 12.65 -1.84
C VAL A 236 9.95 14.08 -2.05
N ALA A 237 10.86 14.29 -3.02
CA ALA A 237 11.34 15.63 -3.35
C ALA A 237 10.22 16.57 -3.81
N ALA A 238 9.22 16.08 -4.53
CA ALA A 238 8.06 16.88 -4.92
C ALA A 238 7.13 17.14 -3.73
N LEU A 239 6.95 16.16 -2.84
CA LEU A 239 6.15 16.28 -1.61
C LEU A 239 6.70 17.38 -0.69
N GLU A 240 8.03 17.45 -0.56
CA GLU A 240 8.70 18.46 0.26
C GLU A 240 8.54 19.89 -0.27
N ARG A 241 8.47 20.05 -1.60
CA ARG A 241 8.27 21.37 -2.23
C ARG A 241 6.82 21.80 -2.31
N ALA A 242 5.89 20.83 -2.30
CA ALA A 242 4.48 21.11 -2.49
C ALA A 242 3.88 21.88 -1.32
N SER A 243 3.16 22.97 -1.63
CA SER A 243 2.31 23.66 -0.66
C SER A 243 0.96 22.97 -0.47
N HIS A 244 0.54 22.17 -1.44
CA HIS A 244 -0.74 21.47 -1.44
C HIS A 244 -0.59 20.04 -1.99
N ILE A 245 -1.46 19.14 -1.53
CA ILE A 245 -1.52 17.77 -2.00
C ILE A 245 -2.93 17.46 -2.49
N VAL A 246 -3.03 16.88 -3.68
CA VAL A 246 -4.28 16.36 -4.25
C VAL A 246 -4.15 14.85 -4.38
N CYS A 247 -4.93 14.10 -3.61
CA CYS A 247 -4.84 12.64 -3.58
C CYS A 247 -6.20 11.98 -3.31
N ASN A 248 -6.26 10.65 -3.48
CA ASN A 248 -7.45 9.83 -3.17
C ASN A 248 -7.62 9.57 -1.66
N CYS A 249 -7.01 10.36 -0.78
CA CYS A 249 -7.07 10.20 0.68
C CYS A 249 -6.61 8.82 1.17
N GLY A 250 -5.47 8.35 0.69
CA GLY A 250 -4.81 7.15 1.21
C GLY A 250 -4.29 7.35 2.64
N PHE A 251 -4.17 6.25 3.40
CA PHE A 251 -3.71 6.30 4.79
C PHE A 251 -2.21 6.59 4.93
N GLU A 252 -1.43 6.36 3.88
CA GLU A 252 0.03 6.47 3.86
C GLU A 252 0.53 7.70 3.05
N LEU A 253 -0.33 8.67 2.78
CA LEU A 253 0.00 9.96 2.15
C LEU A 253 -0.01 11.07 3.17
#